data_18c412eda94eee3cc256685a3350c9ab
#
_entry.id   18c412eda94eee3cc256685a3350c9ab
#
_cell.length_a   1.000
_cell.length_b   1.000
_cell.length_c   1.000
_cell.angle_alpha   90.00
_cell.angle_beta   90.00
_cell.angle_gamma   90.00
#
_symmetry.space_group_name_H-M   'P 1'
#
loop_
_entity.id
_entity.type
_entity.pdbx_description
1 polymer ?
#
loop_
_entity_poly.entity_id
_entity_poly.type
_entity_poly.pdbx_seq_one_letter_code
_entity_poly.pdbx_strand_id
1 'polypeptide(L)'
;MKALTIRLGQFAICALVLTVLFRYALNLCIEANSVIGTTTCSIVYGGLMFLVGWYFGAKDAKENEVHDIGFRYHLVTYILCIGIGYGVHYLGWNAESLRAMTITAISWGIGLLVHFIFYLIEQRKTIKGYAKDEIFQ
;
A
#
# COMPACT_ATOMS: atom_id res chain seq x y z
N MET A 1 -12.33 3.26 -17.06
CA MET A 1 -11.86 2.49 -15.88
C MET A 1 -12.34 3.18 -14.61
N LYS A 2 -13.00 2.46 -13.70
CA LYS A 2 -13.38 3.01 -12.39
C LYS A 2 -12.12 3.07 -11.51
N ALA A 3 -11.55 4.26 -11.32
CA ALA A 3 -10.36 4.45 -10.49
C ALA A 3 -10.61 4.05 -9.02
N LEU A 4 -11.82 4.27 -8.52
CA LEU A 4 -12.26 3.93 -7.18
C LEU A 4 -13.31 2.81 -7.25
N THR A 5 -13.00 1.68 -6.64
CA THR A 5 -13.90 0.53 -6.51
C THR A 5 -14.31 0.34 -5.06
N ILE A 6 -15.45 -0.31 -4.84
CA ILE A 6 -15.92 -0.64 -3.48
C ILE A 6 -14.88 -1.51 -2.76
N ARG A 7 -14.20 -2.41 -3.49
CA ARG A 7 -13.15 -3.29 -2.93
C ARG A 7 -11.94 -2.52 -2.46
N LEU A 8 -11.52 -1.50 -3.22
CA LEU A 8 -10.44 -0.61 -2.81
C LEU A 8 -10.81 0.17 -1.54
N GLY A 9 -12.08 0.63 -1.43
CA GLY A 9 -12.56 1.29 -0.21
C GLY A 9 -12.57 0.36 1.01
N GLN A 10 -13.04 -0.89 0.86
CA GLN A 10 -12.99 -1.89 1.92
C GLN A 10 -11.55 -2.20 2.34
N PHE A 11 -10.64 -2.35 1.38
CA PHE A 11 -9.22 -2.50 1.65
C PHE A 11 -8.66 -1.31 2.43
N ALA A 12 -8.98 -0.08 2.02
CA ALA A 12 -8.49 1.12 2.69
C ALA A 12 -8.89 1.17 4.17
N ILE A 13 -10.13 0.76 4.50
CA ILE A 13 -10.59 0.68 5.90
C ILE A 13 -9.80 -0.38 6.67
N CYS A 14 -9.62 -1.58 6.11
CA CYS A 14 -8.82 -2.63 6.74
C CYS A 14 -7.35 -2.18 6.93
N ALA A 15 -6.77 -1.56 5.91
CA ALA A 15 -5.41 -1.04 5.96
C ALA A 15 -5.24 0.07 7.00
N LEU A 16 -6.23 0.96 7.12
CA LEU A 16 -6.26 2.00 8.17
C LEU A 16 -6.18 1.37 9.57
N VAL A 17 -7.07 0.42 9.86
CA VAL A 17 -7.12 -0.25 11.17
C VAL A 17 -5.80 -0.97 11.46
N LEU A 18 -5.30 -1.74 10.50
CA LEU A 18 -4.02 -2.45 10.66
C LEU A 18 -2.86 -1.48 10.88
N THR A 19 -2.83 -0.35 10.16
CA THR A 19 -1.76 0.65 10.31
C THR A 19 -1.80 1.32 11.69
N VAL A 20 -2.98 1.65 12.19
CA VAL A 20 -3.11 2.23 13.54
C VAL A 20 -2.65 1.24 14.62
N LEU A 21 -3.07 -0.02 14.53
CA LEU A 21 -2.64 -1.08 15.46
C LEU A 21 -1.12 -1.31 15.38
N PHE A 22 -0.57 -1.33 14.16
CA PHE A 22 0.87 -1.45 13.96
C PHE A 22 1.64 -0.29 14.58
N ARG A 23 1.19 0.95 14.37
CA ARG A 23 1.84 2.14 14.96
C ARG A 23 1.84 2.10 16.48
N TYR A 24 0.74 1.69 17.07
CA TYR A 24 0.64 1.51 18.51
C TYR A 24 1.64 0.44 19.02
N ALA A 25 1.63 -0.75 18.41
CA ALA A 25 2.54 -1.83 18.79
C ALA A 25 4.01 -1.47 18.55
N LEU A 26 4.32 -0.80 17.43
CA LEU A 26 5.66 -0.32 17.10
C LEU A 26 6.17 0.66 18.17
N ASN A 27 5.33 1.61 18.61
CA ASN A 27 5.67 2.57 19.65
C ASN A 27 6.05 1.88 20.95
N LEU A 28 5.26 0.91 21.41
CA LEU A 28 5.56 0.11 22.61
C LEU A 28 6.91 -0.62 22.49
N CYS A 29 7.21 -1.20 21.31
CA CYS A 29 8.47 -1.89 21.08
C CYS A 29 9.68 -0.93 21.08
N ILE A 30 9.52 0.27 20.55
CA ILE A 30 10.58 1.31 20.54
C ILE A 30 10.83 1.83 21.95
N GLU A 31 9.78 2.15 22.72
CA GLU A 31 9.90 2.58 24.12
C GLU A 31 10.58 1.52 25.00
N ALA A 32 10.30 0.23 24.73
CA ALA A 32 10.95 -0.89 25.39
C ALA A 32 12.39 -1.16 24.89
N ASN A 33 12.90 -0.39 23.92
CA ASN A 33 14.19 -0.62 23.25
C ASN A 33 14.36 -2.04 22.70
N SER A 34 13.25 -2.68 22.27
CA SER A 34 13.25 -4.06 21.78
C SER A 34 13.41 -4.12 20.25
N VAL A 35 14.64 -4.34 19.78
CA VAL A 35 14.93 -4.53 18.34
C VAL A 35 14.18 -5.74 17.79
N ILE A 36 14.14 -6.85 18.54
CA ILE A 36 13.41 -8.06 18.12
C ILE A 36 11.91 -7.77 18.01
N GLY A 37 11.32 -7.08 18.99
CA GLY A 37 9.91 -6.69 18.95
C GLY A 37 9.59 -5.81 17.76
N THR A 38 10.40 -4.78 17.51
CA THR A 38 10.24 -3.87 16.36
C THR A 38 10.31 -4.62 15.03
N THR A 39 11.29 -5.51 14.87
CA THR A 39 11.45 -6.30 13.65
C THR A 39 10.28 -7.27 13.44
N THR A 40 9.89 -8.01 14.49
CA THR A 40 8.77 -8.95 14.43
C THR A 40 7.47 -8.23 14.09
N CYS A 41 7.18 -7.11 14.76
CA CYS A 41 6.00 -6.30 14.50
C CYS A 41 5.94 -5.83 13.04
N SER A 42 7.07 -5.40 12.48
CA SER A 42 7.16 -4.96 11.08
C SER A 42 6.93 -6.10 10.08
N ILE A 43 7.49 -7.28 10.35
CA ILE A 43 7.28 -8.48 9.50
C ILE A 43 5.82 -8.92 9.54
N VAL A 44 5.21 -8.97 10.73
CA VAL A 44 3.80 -9.35 10.89
C VAL A 44 2.89 -8.35 10.18
N TYR A 45 3.14 -7.06 10.35
CA TYR A 45 2.38 -6.02 9.64
C TYR A 45 2.50 -6.14 8.13
N GLY A 46 3.71 -6.30 7.59
CA GLY A 46 3.93 -6.50 6.15
C GLY A 46 3.22 -7.73 5.61
N GLY A 47 3.26 -8.86 6.34
CA GLY A 47 2.55 -10.09 5.98
C GLY A 47 1.04 -9.92 5.97
N LEU A 48 0.47 -9.29 6.99
CA LEU A 48 -0.97 -9.00 7.06
C LEU A 48 -1.42 -8.07 5.93
N MET A 49 -0.67 -7.00 5.67
CA MET A 49 -0.96 -6.07 4.57
C MET A 49 -0.89 -6.76 3.21
N PHE A 50 0.08 -7.66 3.00
CA PHE A 50 0.16 -8.47 1.79
C PHE A 50 -1.07 -9.37 1.62
N LEU A 51 -1.47 -10.11 2.65
CA LEU A 51 -2.64 -11.00 2.61
C LEU A 51 -3.94 -10.24 2.34
N VAL A 52 -4.15 -9.12 3.02
CA VAL A 52 -5.33 -8.27 2.82
C VAL A 52 -5.33 -7.65 1.42
N GLY A 53 -4.19 -7.15 0.96
CA GLY A 53 -4.03 -6.63 -0.40
C GLY A 53 -4.28 -7.67 -1.48
N TRP A 54 -3.74 -8.88 -1.30
CA TRP A 54 -3.99 -10.02 -2.17
C TRP A 54 -5.48 -10.37 -2.25
N TYR A 55 -6.14 -10.51 -1.09
CA TYR A 55 -7.55 -10.88 -1.03
C TYR A 55 -8.46 -9.87 -1.74
N PHE A 56 -8.33 -8.58 -1.43
CA PHE A 56 -9.15 -7.53 -2.04
C PHE A 56 -8.76 -7.29 -3.50
N GLY A 57 -7.47 -7.33 -3.83
CA GLY A 57 -6.96 -7.14 -5.18
C GLY A 57 -7.43 -8.23 -6.14
N ALA A 58 -7.38 -9.50 -5.72
CA ALA A 58 -7.88 -10.61 -6.52
C ALA A 58 -9.40 -10.51 -6.79
N LYS A 59 -10.18 -10.09 -5.77
CA LYS A 59 -11.62 -9.86 -5.96
C LYS A 59 -11.90 -8.67 -6.87
N ASP A 60 -11.16 -7.58 -6.70
CA ASP A 60 -11.33 -6.38 -7.51
C ASP A 60 -11.02 -6.66 -8.99
N ALA A 61 -9.94 -7.38 -9.26
CA ALA A 61 -9.58 -7.80 -10.61
C ALA A 61 -10.69 -8.64 -11.27
N LYS A 62 -11.29 -9.57 -10.52
CA LYS A 62 -12.37 -10.44 -11.03
C LYS A 62 -13.70 -9.71 -11.22
N GLU A 63 -14.08 -8.82 -10.31
CA GLU A 63 -15.39 -8.16 -10.30
C GLU A 63 -15.44 -6.90 -11.19
N ASN A 64 -14.32 -6.22 -11.35
CA ASN A 64 -14.25 -4.91 -12.03
C ASN A 64 -13.35 -4.92 -13.26
N GLU A 65 -12.82 -6.09 -13.67
CA GLU A 65 -11.91 -6.25 -14.83
C GLU A 65 -10.71 -5.27 -14.78
N VAL A 66 -10.21 -5.02 -13.57
CA VAL A 66 -9.13 -4.06 -13.37
C VAL A 66 -7.79 -4.76 -13.42
N HIS A 67 -6.98 -4.40 -14.40
CA HIS A 67 -5.65 -4.96 -14.66
C HIS A 67 -4.54 -3.93 -14.32
N ASP A 68 -4.50 -3.45 -13.07
CA ASP A 68 -3.53 -2.45 -12.62
C ASP A 68 -2.34 -3.03 -11.84
N ILE A 69 -2.16 -4.35 -11.87
CA ILE A 69 -1.08 -5.07 -11.17
C ILE A 69 -1.00 -4.69 -9.67
N GLY A 70 -2.12 -4.29 -9.08
CA GLY A 70 -2.22 -3.88 -7.67
C GLY A 70 -1.63 -2.50 -7.34
N PHE A 71 -1.26 -1.68 -8.31
CA PHE A 71 -0.68 -0.36 -8.08
C PHE A 71 -1.55 0.52 -7.17
N ARG A 72 -2.88 0.53 -7.37
CA ARG A 72 -3.81 1.30 -6.53
C ARG A 72 -3.77 0.87 -5.07
N TYR A 73 -3.65 -0.42 -4.81
CA TYR A 73 -3.53 -0.98 -3.46
C TYR A 73 -2.23 -0.55 -2.78
N HIS A 74 -1.10 -0.61 -3.51
CA HIS A 74 0.19 -0.13 -3.00
C HIS A 74 0.19 1.38 -2.74
N LEU A 75 -0.46 2.16 -3.61
CA LEU A 75 -0.59 3.61 -3.42
C LEU A 75 -1.41 3.94 -2.16
N VAL A 76 -2.56 3.28 -1.96
CA VAL A 76 -3.39 3.47 -0.76
C VAL A 76 -2.62 3.07 0.50
N THR A 77 -1.92 1.94 0.48
CA THR A 77 -1.08 1.49 1.61
C THR A 77 0.00 2.52 1.94
N TYR A 78 0.70 3.03 0.91
CA TYR A 78 1.72 4.05 1.08
C TYR A 78 1.16 5.32 1.73
N ILE A 79 0.07 5.86 1.19
CA ILE A 79 -0.56 7.09 1.70
C ILE A 79 -1.00 6.90 3.16
N LEU A 80 -1.65 5.77 3.49
CA LEU A 80 -2.12 5.50 4.84
C LEU A 80 -0.95 5.30 5.81
N CYS A 81 0.01 4.45 5.47
CA CYS A 81 1.13 4.14 6.36
C CYS A 81 2.00 5.37 6.65
N ILE A 82 2.36 6.10 5.61
CA ILE A 82 3.20 7.30 5.74
C ILE A 82 2.41 8.46 6.35
N GLY A 83 1.18 8.70 5.88
CA GLY A 83 0.33 9.77 6.40
C GLY A 83 0.00 9.61 7.88
N ILE A 84 -0.40 8.42 8.31
CA ILE A 84 -0.65 8.13 9.73
C ILE A 84 0.66 8.26 10.54
N GLY A 85 1.79 7.75 10.00
CA GLY A 85 3.08 7.86 10.67
C GLY A 85 3.45 9.30 10.98
N TYR A 86 3.43 10.17 9.99
CA TYR A 86 3.70 11.60 10.21
C TYR A 86 2.63 12.25 11.10
N GLY A 87 1.34 11.92 10.93
CA GLY A 87 0.27 12.45 11.76
C GLY A 87 0.48 12.15 13.25
N VAL A 88 0.77 10.89 13.59
CA VAL A 88 1.04 10.46 14.98
C VAL A 88 2.31 11.11 15.52
N HIS A 89 3.34 11.29 14.67
CA HIS A 89 4.57 11.98 15.06
C HIS A 89 4.32 13.45 15.40
N TYR A 90 3.62 14.20 14.55
CA TYR A 90 3.32 15.60 14.80
C TYR A 90 2.39 15.82 16.00
N LEU A 91 1.58 14.83 16.35
CA LEU A 91 0.77 14.83 17.58
C LEU A 91 1.59 14.47 18.83
N GLY A 92 2.87 14.10 18.69
CA GLY A 92 3.72 13.69 19.78
C GLY A 92 3.37 12.33 20.40
N TRP A 93 2.69 11.47 19.63
CA TRP A 93 2.18 10.18 20.12
C TRP A 93 3.06 8.99 19.74
N ASN A 94 4.23 9.22 19.18
CA ASN A 94 5.14 8.13 18.87
C ASN A 94 6.60 8.45 19.22
N ALA A 95 7.38 7.40 19.53
CA ALA A 95 8.80 7.46 19.82
C ALA A 95 9.69 7.30 18.57
N GLU A 96 9.10 7.09 17.39
CA GLU A 96 9.84 6.91 16.13
C GLU A 96 10.48 8.23 15.70
N SER A 97 11.76 8.19 15.32
CA SER A 97 12.47 9.40 14.88
C SER A 97 11.98 9.85 13.50
N LEU A 98 11.89 11.17 13.30
CA LEU A 98 11.55 11.77 11.99
C LEU A 98 12.47 11.27 10.87
N ARG A 99 13.77 11.06 11.19
CA ARG A 99 14.74 10.52 10.24
C ARG A 99 14.36 9.12 9.76
N ALA A 100 13.99 8.22 10.68
CA ALA A 100 13.58 6.86 10.33
C ALA A 100 12.33 6.87 9.43
N MET A 101 11.32 7.66 9.78
CA MET A 101 10.11 7.82 8.98
C MET A 101 10.40 8.37 7.59
N THR A 102 11.27 9.38 7.49
CA THR A 102 11.66 9.97 6.20
C THR A 102 12.39 8.97 5.31
N ILE A 103 13.33 8.20 5.86
CA ILE A 103 14.03 7.12 5.12
C ILE A 103 13.02 6.08 4.63
N THR A 104 12.10 5.67 5.48
CA THR A 104 11.02 4.71 5.11
C THR A 104 10.16 5.28 3.99
N ALA A 105 9.72 6.53 4.09
CA ALA A 105 8.90 7.19 3.08
C ALA A 105 9.61 7.27 1.72
N ILE A 106 10.88 7.66 1.71
CA ILE A 106 11.67 7.75 0.47
C ILE A 106 11.89 6.36 -0.14
N SER A 107 12.34 5.39 0.66
CA SER A 107 12.63 4.03 0.17
C SER A 107 11.38 3.36 -0.41
N TRP A 108 10.25 3.47 0.29
CA TRP A 108 8.97 2.95 -0.18
C TRP A 108 8.44 3.72 -1.38
N GLY A 109 8.61 5.06 -1.40
CA GLY A 109 8.24 5.92 -2.52
C GLY A 109 8.98 5.55 -3.81
N ILE A 110 10.27 5.20 -3.73
CA ILE A 110 11.04 4.69 -4.88
C ILE A 110 10.44 3.38 -5.38
N GLY A 111 10.14 2.42 -4.48
CA GLY A 111 9.47 1.17 -4.85
C GLY A 111 8.12 1.40 -5.53
N LEU A 112 7.33 2.34 -5.01
CA LEU A 112 6.04 2.72 -5.59
C LEU A 112 6.20 3.36 -6.99
N LEU A 113 7.24 4.18 -7.19
CA LEU A 113 7.55 4.77 -8.49
C LEU A 113 7.91 3.70 -9.52
N VAL A 114 8.74 2.72 -9.15
CA VAL A 114 9.05 1.57 -10.02
C VAL A 114 7.77 0.81 -10.38
N HIS A 115 6.91 0.55 -9.41
CA HIS A 115 5.63 -0.13 -9.63
C HIS A 115 4.70 0.68 -10.56
N PHE A 116 4.69 2.00 -10.43
CA PHE A 116 3.96 2.90 -11.32
C PHE A 116 4.46 2.84 -12.77
N ILE A 117 5.78 2.75 -12.97
CA ILE A 117 6.36 2.60 -14.30
C ILE A 117 5.88 1.29 -14.95
N PHE A 118 5.90 0.17 -14.22
CA PHE A 118 5.38 -1.10 -14.73
C PHE A 118 3.89 -1.02 -15.05
N TYR A 119 3.10 -0.36 -14.21
CA TYR A 119 1.68 -0.10 -14.47
C TYR A 119 1.47 0.66 -15.79
N LEU A 120 2.26 1.73 -16.06
CA LEU A 120 2.17 2.49 -17.30
C LEU A 120 2.57 1.65 -18.53
N ILE A 121 3.60 0.81 -18.41
CA ILE A 121 4.03 -0.10 -19.48
C ILE A 121 2.91 -1.08 -19.84
N GLU A 122 2.27 -1.67 -18.83
CA GLU A 122 1.18 -2.64 -19.04
C GLU A 122 -0.06 -1.98 -19.63
N GLN A 123 -0.43 -0.78 -19.18
CA GLN A 123 -1.51 -0.01 -19.81
C GLN A 123 -1.25 0.26 -21.31
N ARG A 124 -0.02 0.61 -21.68
CA ARG A 124 0.34 0.84 -23.09
C ARG A 124 0.22 -0.43 -23.95
N LYS A 125 0.54 -1.59 -23.38
CA LYS A 125 0.39 -2.88 -24.08
C LYS A 125 -1.07 -3.23 -24.32
N THR A 126 -1.92 -3.02 -23.32
CA THR A 126 -3.37 -3.28 -23.40
C THR A 126 -4.03 -2.41 -24.47
N ILE A 127 -3.64 -1.14 -24.60
CA ILE A 127 -4.17 -0.22 -25.63
C ILE A 127 -3.69 -0.63 -27.04
N LYS A 128 -2.47 -1.16 -27.17
CA LYS A 128 -1.93 -1.62 -28.47
C LYS A 128 -2.45 -3.00 -28.91
N GLY A 129 -3.01 -3.78 -28.01
CA GLY A 129 -3.53 -5.12 -28.25
C GLY A 129 -4.89 -5.15 -28.98
N TYR A 130 -5.61 -4.03 -29.06
CA TYR A 130 -6.77 -3.89 -29.93
C TYR A 130 -6.28 -3.61 -31.36
N ALA A 131 -6.15 -4.66 -32.16
CA ALA A 131 -5.93 -4.51 -33.60
C ALA A 131 -7.12 -3.73 -34.18
N LYS A 132 -6.83 -2.72 -35.01
CA LYS A 132 -7.85 -1.89 -35.67
C LYS A 132 -8.89 -2.72 -36.44
N ASP A 133 -8.55 -3.93 -36.82
CA ASP A 133 -9.35 -4.84 -37.62
C ASP A 133 -10.45 -5.56 -36.82
N GLU A 134 -10.38 -5.59 -35.49
CA GLU A 134 -11.39 -6.19 -34.60
C GLU A 134 -12.50 -5.20 -34.17
N ILE A 135 -12.31 -3.89 -34.40
CA ILE A 135 -13.27 -2.85 -33.96
C ILE A 135 -14.36 -2.61 -35.04
N PHE A 136 -14.18 -3.12 -36.28
CA PHE A 136 -15.06 -2.84 -37.42
C PHE A 136 -15.68 -4.10 -38.03
N GLN A 137 -15.79 -5.19 -37.27
CA GLN A 137 -16.68 -6.31 -37.60
C GLN A 137 -17.94 -6.22 -36.69
#